data_9ea4b3013f0f946898a2c6d50d6ee99d
#
_entry.id   9ea4b3013f0f946898a2c6d50d6ee99d
#
_cell.length_a   1.000
_cell.length_b   1.000
_cell.length_c   1.000
_cell.angle_alpha   90.00
_cell.angle_beta   90.00
_cell.angle_gamma   90.00
#
_symmetry.space_group_name_H-M   'P 1'
#
loop_
_entity.id
_entity.type
_entity.pdbx_description
1 polymer ?
#
loop_
_entity_poly.entity_id
_entity_poly.type
_entity_poly.pdbx_seq_one_letter_code
_entity_poly.pdbx_strand_id
1 'polypeptide(L)' 'MIKYSKQYIDKSDINSVLNVLKSDYLTQGPLVTKFEDSVSKKIKSKYSVAVNSATSALHISCLALGLGNGDVLWTVPN' A
#
# COMPACT_ATOMS: atom_id res chain seq x y z
N MET A 1 -8.99 22.57 -18.10
CA MET A 1 -7.60 22.07 -17.99
C MET A 1 -7.61 20.58 -17.64
N ILE A 2 -6.88 19.80 -18.39
CA ILE A 2 -6.73 18.35 -18.10
C ILE A 2 -5.65 18.20 -17.04
N LYS A 3 -6.00 17.60 -15.90
CA LYS A 3 -5.04 17.37 -14.82
C LYS A 3 -4.23 16.09 -15.09
N TYR A 4 -2.98 16.07 -14.64
CA TYR A 4 -2.10 14.91 -14.77
C TYR A 4 -2.71 13.67 -14.08
N SER A 5 -3.18 13.86 -12.86
CA SER A 5 -3.90 12.80 -12.14
C SER A 5 -4.87 13.40 -11.15
N LYS A 6 -5.93 12.68 -10.87
CA LYS A 6 -6.89 13.04 -9.84
C LYS A 6 -7.49 11.75 -9.27
N GLN A 7 -7.57 11.68 -7.95
CA GLN A 7 -8.21 10.56 -7.28
C GLN A 7 -9.73 10.56 -7.52
N TYR A 8 -10.31 9.39 -7.49
CA TYR A 8 -11.75 9.21 -7.50
C TYR A 8 -12.19 8.67 -6.13
N ILE A 9 -13.04 9.42 -5.46
CA ILE A 9 -13.57 9.06 -4.13
C ILE A 9 -15.09 9.15 -4.18
N ASP A 10 -15.75 8.07 -3.84
CA ASP A 10 -17.23 8.03 -3.76
C ASP A 10 -17.71 7.92 -2.31
N LYS A 11 -19.05 7.86 -2.15
CA LYS A 11 -19.65 7.77 -0.82
C LYS A 11 -19.26 6.50 -0.08
N SER A 12 -19.08 5.40 -0.80
CA SER A 12 -18.64 4.13 -0.23
C SER A 12 -17.26 4.25 0.41
N ASP A 13 -16.35 4.93 -0.26
CA ASP A 13 -15.02 5.19 0.26
C ASP A 13 -15.07 6.05 1.53
N ILE A 14 -15.85 7.11 1.51
CA ILE A 14 -16.03 8.01 2.65
C ILE A 14 -16.61 7.27 3.85
N ASN A 15 -17.63 6.44 3.64
CA ASN A 15 -18.24 5.66 4.70
C ASN A 15 -17.27 4.65 5.31
N SER A 16 -16.43 4.02 4.50
CA SER A 16 -15.40 3.10 4.98
C SER A 16 -14.42 3.81 5.92
N VAL A 17 -13.97 5.01 5.56
CA VAL A 17 -13.07 5.81 6.40
C VAL A 17 -13.78 6.23 7.69
N LEU A 18 -15.04 6.69 7.60
CA LEU A 18 -15.82 7.07 8.78
C LEU A 18 -15.96 5.90 9.75
N ASN A 19 -16.21 4.71 9.27
CA ASN A 19 -16.35 3.53 10.13
C ASN A 19 -15.05 3.23 10.87
N VAL A 20 -13.90 3.39 10.22
CA VAL A 20 -12.60 3.21 10.88
C VAL A 20 -12.36 4.29 11.93
N LEU A 21 -12.66 5.56 11.60
CA LEU A 21 -12.49 6.67 12.54
C LEU A 21 -13.34 6.50 13.81
N LYS A 22 -14.48 5.85 13.70
CA LYS A 22 -15.38 5.57 14.83
C LYS A 22 -15.06 4.27 15.55
N SER A 23 -14.12 3.47 15.04
CA SER A 23 -13.75 2.20 15.64
C SER A 23 -12.71 2.38 16.76
N ASP A 24 -12.51 1.33 17.54
CA ASP A 24 -11.50 1.30 18.59
C ASP A 24 -10.08 1.20 18.04
N TYR A 25 -9.92 0.87 16.76
CA TYR A 25 -8.63 0.63 16.12
C TYR A 25 -8.37 1.67 15.04
N LEU A 26 -7.91 2.85 15.45
CA LEU A 26 -7.60 3.93 14.51
C LEU A 26 -6.29 3.68 13.77
N THR A 27 -5.33 3.02 14.41
CA THR A 27 -4.04 2.67 13.80
C THR A 27 -3.80 1.17 13.89
N GLN A 28 -3.22 0.61 12.84
CA GLN A 28 -2.81 -0.80 12.78
C GLN A 28 -3.91 -1.79 13.23
N GLY A 29 -5.16 -1.47 12.89
CA GLY A 29 -6.29 -2.30 13.25
C GLY A 29 -6.53 -3.43 12.24
N PRO A 30 -7.64 -4.18 12.43
CA PRO A 30 -7.99 -5.31 11.55
C PRO A 30 -8.12 -4.96 10.07
N LEU A 31 -8.39 -3.70 9.74
CA LEU A 31 -8.54 -3.26 8.35
C LEU A 31 -7.23 -3.30 7.57
N VAL A 32 -6.08 -3.14 8.23
CA VAL A 32 -4.78 -3.27 7.56
C VAL A 32 -4.61 -4.69 7.02
N THR A 33 -4.84 -5.70 7.85
CA THR A 33 -4.78 -7.09 7.44
C THR A 33 -5.80 -7.40 6.34
N LYS A 34 -7.01 -6.88 6.47
CA LYS A 34 -8.08 -7.07 5.49
C LYS A 34 -7.70 -6.46 4.14
N PHE A 35 -7.08 -5.30 4.15
CA PHE A 35 -6.57 -4.66 2.94
C PHE A 35 -5.46 -5.50 2.28
N GLU A 36 -4.50 -5.94 3.08
CA GLU A 36 -3.40 -6.80 2.61
C GLU A 36 -3.92 -8.08 1.97
N ASP A 37 -4.88 -8.74 2.60
CA ASP A 37 -5.52 -9.96 2.08
C ASP A 37 -6.24 -9.70 0.76
N SER A 38 -6.95 -8.57 0.67
CA SER A 38 -7.67 -8.20 -0.55
C SER A 38 -6.71 -7.97 -1.72
N VAL A 39 -5.60 -7.29 -1.47
CA VAL A 39 -4.56 -7.05 -2.48
C VAL A 39 -3.94 -8.38 -2.91
N SER A 40 -3.57 -9.24 -1.96
CA SER A 40 -3.01 -10.56 -2.26
C SER A 40 -3.93 -11.39 -3.16
N LYS A 41 -5.23 -11.39 -2.88
CA LYS A 41 -6.21 -12.08 -3.71
C LYS A 41 -6.31 -11.49 -5.11
N LYS A 42 -6.31 -10.15 -5.21
CA LYS A 42 -6.46 -9.45 -6.48
C LYS A 42 -5.28 -9.72 -7.42
N ILE A 43 -4.07 -9.67 -6.90
CA ILE A 43 -2.84 -9.86 -7.69
C ILE A 43 -2.31 -11.30 -7.66
N LYS A 44 -3.00 -12.20 -6.95
CA LYS A 44 -2.63 -13.62 -6.82
C LYS A 44 -1.24 -13.81 -6.22
N SER A 45 -0.88 -12.96 -5.25
CA SER A 45 0.35 -13.12 -4.48
C SER A 45 0.06 -13.91 -3.20
N LYS A 46 1.10 -14.52 -2.65
CA LYS A 46 0.97 -15.26 -1.39
C LYS A 46 0.86 -14.32 -0.20
N TYR A 47 1.59 -13.21 -0.25
CA TYR A 47 1.63 -12.22 0.83
C TYR A 47 1.55 -10.80 0.27
N SER A 48 1.05 -9.89 1.09
CA SER A 48 1.09 -8.45 0.84
C SER A 48 1.34 -7.73 2.15
N VAL A 49 2.09 -6.65 2.11
CA VAL A 49 2.41 -5.83 3.29
C VAL A 49 2.07 -4.38 2.98
N ALA A 50 1.19 -3.80 3.77
CA ALA A 50 0.83 -2.39 3.63
C ALA A 50 1.88 -1.52 4.31
N VAL A 51 2.27 -0.45 3.64
CA VAL A 51 3.23 0.54 4.16
C VAL A 51 2.68 1.94 3.95
N ASN A 52 3.31 2.94 4.57
CA ASN A 52 2.80 4.31 4.56
C ASN A 52 3.06 5.08 3.26
N SER A 53 3.96 4.59 2.41
CA SER A 53 4.31 5.26 1.14
C SER A 53 4.96 4.29 0.17
N ALA A 54 4.96 4.67 -1.11
CA ALA A 54 5.68 3.89 -2.14
C ALA A 54 7.19 3.89 -1.89
N THR A 55 7.74 4.98 -1.35
CA THR A 55 9.16 5.05 -0.98
C THR A 55 9.51 3.97 0.04
N SER A 56 8.68 3.80 1.07
CA SER A 56 8.85 2.73 2.06
C SER A 56 8.73 1.35 1.41
N ALA A 57 7.78 1.18 0.49
CA ALA A 57 7.58 -0.08 -0.21
C ALA A 57 8.83 -0.47 -1.02
N LEU A 58 9.40 0.47 -1.76
CA LEU A 58 10.60 0.22 -2.54
C LEU A 58 11.79 -0.12 -1.65
N HIS A 59 11.97 0.60 -0.55
CA HIS A 59 13.05 0.35 0.41
C HIS A 59 12.93 -1.05 1.03
N ILE A 60 11.75 -1.40 1.50
CA ILE A 60 11.50 -2.71 2.12
C ILE A 60 11.69 -3.84 1.09
N SER A 61 11.28 -3.63 -0.16
CA SER A 61 11.46 -4.62 -1.21
C SER A 61 12.94 -4.92 -1.45
N CYS A 62 13.78 -3.89 -1.49
CA CYS A 62 15.22 -4.06 -1.63
C CYS A 62 15.82 -4.81 -0.44
N LEU A 63 15.39 -4.48 0.77
CA LEU A 63 15.84 -5.18 1.98
C LEU A 63 15.42 -6.65 1.97
N ALA A 64 14.20 -6.94 1.56
CA ALA A 64 13.67 -8.31 1.50
C ALA A 64 14.42 -9.18 0.49
N LEU A 65 14.93 -8.59 -0.60
CA LEU A 65 15.73 -9.28 -1.59
C LEU A 65 17.20 -9.42 -1.19
N GLY A 66 17.61 -8.84 -0.06
CA GLY A 66 19.01 -8.88 0.38
C GLY A 66 19.92 -7.99 -0.44
N LEU A 67 19.38 -6.96 -1.11
CA LEU A 67 20.15 -6.03 -1.92
C LEU A 67 21.12 -5.25 -1.04
N GLY A 68 22.39 -5.20 -1.41
CA GLY A 68 23.42 -4.53 -0.62
C GLY A 68 24.56 -4.01 -1.46
N ASN A 69 25.66 -3.72 -0.78
CA ASN A 69 26.86 -3.16 -1.42
C ASN A 69 27.36 -4.08 -2.54
N GLY A 70 27.60 -3.50 -3.72
CA GLY A 70 28.06 -4.25 -4.88
C GLY A 70 26.96 -4.80 -5.77
N ASP A 71 25.71 -4.73 -5.33
CA ASP A 71 24.56 -5.18 -6.12
C ASP A 71 24.09 -4.10 -7.10
N VAL A 72 23.42 -4.54 -8.16
CA VAL A 72 22.88 -3.65 -9.19
C VAL A 72 21.36 -3.77 -9.23
N LEU A 73 20.67 -2.64 -9.19
CA LEU A 73 19.22 -2.57 -9.29
C LEU A 73 18.81 -1.88 -10.59
N TRP A 74 18.00 -2.55 -11.38
CA TRP A 74 17.43 -1.97 -12.61
C TRP A 74 16.03 -1.47 -12.31
N THR A 75 15.78 -0.21 -12.61
CA THR A 75 14.48 0.43 -12.34
C THR A 75 14.23 1.55 -13.33
N VAL A 76 13.02 2.12 -13.26
CA VAL A 76 12.64 3.27 -14.07
C VAL A 76 13.14 4.57 -13.44
N PRO A 77 13.32 5.65 -14.25
CA PRO A 77 13.93 6.90 -13.74
C PRO A 77 13.00 7.78 -12.88
N ASN A 78 11.71 7.47 -12.80
CA ASN A 78 10.78 8.28 -12.01
C ASN A 78 10.32 7.65 -10.70
#